data_b43b30fdae7560875fb6d82a05426551
#
_entry.id   b43b30fdae7560875fb6d82a05426551
#
_cell.length_a   1.000
_cell.length_b   1.000
_cell.length_c   1.000
_cell.angle_alpha   90.00
_cell.angle_beta   90.00
_cell.angle_gamma   90.00
#
_symmetry.space_group_name_H-M   'P 1'
#
loop_
_entity.id
_entity.type
_entity.pdbx_description
1 polymer ?
#
loop_
_entity_poly.entity_id
_entity_poly.type
_entity_poly.pdbx_seq_one_letter_code
_entity_poly.pdbx_strand_id
1 'polypeptide(L)'
;MAFFNEVDGIPATANKWLMTDILRGQWGFNGFVVTDYTGISEMIDHGIGDLQTVSARAINAGVDMDMVSEGFVGTLKKSVQEGKVSMETLNTACRRILEAKYKLGLFDNPYKYCDPKRPARDIFTKAHRDAARRIAAESFVLLKNDSPDGNPNGNPLLPFNPKGNIAVIGPLANSRSNMPGTWSVAAVLDRCPSLVEGLKEMTAGKANI
;
A
#
# COMPACT_ATOMS: atom_id res chain seq x y z
N MET A 1 7.50 -0.66 7.30
CA MET A 1 7.52 -1.63 6.17
C MET A 1 8.67 -1.23 5.26
N ALA A 2 9.55 -2.19 4.92
CA ALA A 2 10.61 -1.98 3.94
C ALA A 2 10.02 -2.04 2.52
N PHE A 3 10.61 -1.32 1.59
CA PHE A 3 10.09 -1.11 0.23
C PHE A 3 11.09 -1.62 -0.83
N PHE A 4 10.65 -1.68 -2.08
CA PHE A 4 11.39 -2.28 -3.19
C PHE A 4 12.46 -1.36 -3.78
N ASN A 5 12.27 -0.04 -3.65
CA ASN A 5 13.14 0.96 -4.24
C ASN A 5 14.59 0.79 -3.82
N GLU A 6 15.49 1.07 -4.73
CA GLU A 6 16.92 1.19 -4.42
C GLU A 6 17.24 2.57 -3.84
N VAL A 7 18.12 2.56 -2.87
CA VAL A 7 18.77 3.75 -2.34
C VAL A 7 20.27 3.55 -2.48
N ASP A 8 20.90 4.40 -3.27
CA ASP A 8 22.33 4.31 -3.61
C ASP A 8 22.71 2.94 -4.21
N GLY A 9 21.87 2.43 -5.14
CA GLY A 9 22.09 1.16 -5.83
C GLY A 9 21.87 -0.09 -4.98
N ILE A 10 21.30 0.05 -3.78
CA ILE A 10 21.00 -1.09 -2.88
C ILE A 10 19.49 -1.10 -2.61
N PRO A 11 18.78 -2.23 -2.87
CA PRO A 11 17.37 -2.36 -2.48
C PRO A 11 17.18 -2.05 -1.01
N ALA A 12 16.19 -1.23 -0.68
CA ALA A 12 15.98 -0.76 0.70
C ALA A 12 15.88 -1.91 1.70
N THR A 13 15.27 -3.03 1.30
CA THR A 13 15.16 -4.26 2.11
C THR A 13 16.52 -4.87 2.48
N ALA A 14 17.57 -4.67 1.68
CA ALA A 14 18.95 -5.13 1.95
C ALA A 14 19.88 -4.00 2.44
N ASN A 15 19.38 -2.79 2.57
CA ASN A 15 20.21 -1.63 2.86
C ASN A 15 20.37 -1.43 4.38
N LYS A 16 21.50 -1.91 4.89
CA LYS A 16 21.84 -1.80 6.32
C LYS A 16 21.95 -0.35 6.79
N TRP A 17 22.54 0.53 5.99
CA TRP A 17 22.63 1.95 6.32
C TRP A 17 21.24 2.55 6.57
N LEU A 18 20.29 2.27 5.66
CA LEU A 18 18.93 2.78 5.80
C LEU A 18 18.19 2.15 6.98
N MET A 19 18.19 0.80 7.09
CA MET A 19 17.38 0.06 8.07
C MET A 19 17.97 0.05 9.47
N THR A 20 19.30 0.11 9.60
CA THR A 20 19.97 0.07 10.91
C THR A 20 20.50 1.43 11.28
N ASP A 21 21.38 2.03 10.47
CA ASP A 21 22.11 3.22 10.89
C ASP A 21 21.21 4.46 10.96
N ILE A 22 20.36 4.67 9.94
CA ILE A 22 19.42 5.79 9.91
C ILE A 22 18.19 5.47 10.79
N LEU A 23 17.42 4.44 10.42
CA LEU A 23 16.12 4.17 11.05
C LEU A 23 16.26 3.91 12.55
N ARG A 24 17.18 3.04 12.93
CA ARG A 24 17.36 2.65 14.34
C ARG A 24 18.36 3.51 15.08
N GLY A 25 19.49 3.83 14.43
CA GLY A 25 20.56 4.61 15.06
C GLY A 25 20.21 6.09 15.21
N GLN A 26 19.89 6.76 14.12
CA GLN A 26 19.63 8.21 14.14
C GLN A 26 18.21 8.55 14.58
N TRP A 27 17.19 7.82 14.08
CA TRP A 27 15.79 8.11 14.40
C TRP A 27 15.29 7.39 15.65
N GLY A 28 16.07 6.48 16.23
CA GLY A 28 15.72 5.78 17.47
C GLY A 28 14.54 4.81 17.35
N PHE A 29 14.23 4.32 16.13
CA PHE A 29 13.13 3.38 15.94
C PHE A 29 13.43 2.04 16.61
N ASN A 30 12.62 1.64 17.56
CA ASN A 30 12.77 0.43 18.37
C ASN A 30 11.69 -0.65 18.11
N GLY A 31 10.84 -0.46 17.10
CA GLY A 31 9.88 -1.46 16.65
C GLY A 31 10.50 -2.51 15.73
N PHE A 32 9.65 -3.37 15.14
CA PHE A 32 10.08 -4.32 14.10
C PHE A 32 9.85 -3.77 12.70
N VAL A 33 10.67 -4.23 11.75
CA VAL A 33 10.55 -3.94 10.32
C VAL A 33 10.06 -5.18 9.60
N VAL A 34 8.97 -5.06 8.87
CA VAL A 34 8.44 -6.08 7.96
C VAL A 34 8.74 -5.66 6.51
N THR A 35 8.95 -6.61 5.61
CA THR A 35 9.06 -6.33 4.18
C THR A 35 7.71 -5.94 3.59
N ASP A 36 7.69 -5.41 2.38
CA ASP A 36 6.51 -5.43 1.52
C ASP A 36 6.26 -6.85 1.01
N TYR A 37 5.15 -7.07 0.31
CA TYR A 37 4.77 -8.36 -0.27
C TYR A 37 5.87 -8.84 -1.22
N THR A 38 6.39 -10.05 -1.01
CA THR A 38 7.52 -10.62 -1.77
C THR A 38 8.83 -9.84 -1.74
N GLY A 39 8.98 -8.85 -0.84
CA GLY A 39 10.11 -7.90 -0.86
C GLY A 39 11.49 -8.51 -0.66
N ILE A 40 11.61 -9.75 -0.16
CA ILE A 40 12.88 -10.49 -0.12
C ILE A 40 13.14 -11.18 -1.45
N SER A 41 12.16 -11.93 -1.98
CA SER A 41 12.34 -12.68 -3.23
C SER A 41 12.55 -11.78 -4.44
N GLU A 42 11.94 -10.60 -4.47
CA GLU A 42 12.15 -9.62 -5.57
C GLU A 42 13.59 -9.12 -5.67
N MET A 43 14.36 -9.16 -4.59
CA MET A 43 15.79 -8.82 -4.66
C MET A 43 16.61 -9.80 -5.53
N ILE A 44 16.07 -10.96 -5.86
CA ILE A 44 16.69 -11.89 -6.83
C ILE A 44 16.70 -11.25 -8.22
N ASP A 45 15.61 -10.60 -8.61
CA ASP A 45 15.49 -9.92 -9.91
C ASP A 45 16.38 -8.67 -10.00
N HIS A 46 16.74 -8.09 -8.85
CA HIS A 46 17.80 -7.05 -8.77
C HIS A 46 19.23 -7.61 -8.89
N GLY A 47 19.39 -8.93 -9.10
CA GLY A 47 20.70 -9.54 -9.27
C GLY A 47 21.53 -9.69 -7.98
N ILE A 48 20.90 -9.58 -6.81
CA ILE A 48 21.60 -9.64 -5.51
C ILE A 48 22.10 -11.06 -5.18
N GLY A 49 21.38 -12.10 -5.65
CA GLY A 49 21.74 -13.49 -5.46
C GLY A 49 20.52 -14.39 -5.34
N ASP A 50 20.76 -15.62 -4.87
CA ASP A 50 19.68 -16.59 -4.61
C ASP A 50 18.85 -16.24 -3.35
N LEU A 51 17.75 -16.98 -3.13
CA LEU A 51 16.84 -16.73 -2.00
C LEU A 51 17.57 -16.77 -0.64
N GLN A 52 18.57 -17.64 -0.47
CA GLN A 52 19.35 -17.69 0.77
C GLN A 52 20.17 -16.42 0.96
N THR A 53 20.82 -15.94 -0.10
CA THR A 53 21.66 -14.73 -0.09
C THR A 53 20.82 -13.49 0.21
N VAL A 54 19.70 -13.29 -0.48
CA VAL A 54 18.85 -12.13 -0.28
C VAL A 54 18.20 -12.14 1.12
N SER A 55 17.80 -13.30 1.62
CA SER A 55 17.27 -13.45 2.98
C SER A 55 18.31 -13.09 4.05
N ALA A 56 19.54 -13.58 3.89
CA ALA A 56 20.64 -13.26 4.81
C ALA A 56 20.97 -11.76 4.78
N ARG A 57 20.95 -11.12 3.61
CA ARG A 57 21.16 -9.67 3.50
C ARG A 57 20.05 -8.88 4.16
N ALA A 58 18.78 -9.26 3.97
CA ALA A 58 17.63 -8.59 4.57
C ALA A 58 17.68 -8.60 6.09
N ILE A 59 17.86 -9.76 6.71
CA ILE A 59 17.90 -9.87 8.18
C ILE A 59 19.13 -9.15 8.77
N ASN A 60 20.29 -9.23 8.12
CA ASN A 60 21.50 -8.51 8.53
C ASN A 60 21.38 -6.99 8.32
N ALA A 61 20.54 -6.54 7.40
CA ALA A 61 20.22 -5.11 7.24
C ALA A 61 19.31 -4.57 8.35
N GLY A 62 18.59 -5.43 9.07
CA GLY A 62 17.69 -5.02 10.16
C GLY A 62 16.21 -5.24 9.89
N VAL A 63 15.87 -6.01 8.85
CA VAL A 63 14.51 -6.50 8.62
C VAL A 63 14.23 -7.66 9.56
N ASP A 64 13.10 -7.62 10.24
CA ASP A 64 12.75 -8.57 11.29
C ASP A 64 11.70 -9.61 10.84
N MET A 65 10.90 -9.28 9.81
CA MET A 65 9.79 -10.12 9.36
C MET A 65 9.71 -10.13 7.82
N ASP A 66 9.61 -11.30 7.27
CA ASP A 66 9.42 -11.56 5.83
C ASP A 66 7.92 -11.68 5.51
N MET A 67 7.46 -10.92 4.52
CA MET A 67 6.08 -11.01 4.03
C MET A 67 6.04 -11.84 2.74
N VAL A 68 5.54 -13.07 2.85
CA VAL A 68 5.17 -14.00 1.75
C VAL A 68 6.36 -14.63 0.97
N SER A 69 7.57 -14.05 0.98
CA SER A 69 8.70 -14.62 0.23
C SER A 69 9.13 -16.03 0.70
N GLU A 70 8.75 -16.42 1.95
CA GLU A 70 9.19 -17.66 2.61
C GLU A 70 10.73 -17.79 2.75
N GLY A 71 11.45 -16.70 2.45
CA GLY A 71 12.90 -16.68 2.48
C GLY A 71 13.48 -16.93 3.86
N PHE A 72 12.91 -16.29 4.90
CA PHE A 72 13.37 -16.48 6.27
C PHE A 72 13.10 -17.91 6.75
N VAL A 73 11.89 -18.41 6.56
CA VAL A 73 11.51 -19.76 6.99
C VAL A 73 12.32 -20.84 6.25
N GLY A 74 12.52 -20.67 4.94
CA GLY A 74 13.19 -21.64 4.09
C GLY A 74 14.71 -21.66 4.23
N THR A 75 15.36 -20.53 4.57
CA THR A 75 16.81 -20.40 4.39
C THR A 75 17.61 -20.03 5.63
N LEU A 76 17.03 -19.36 6.64
CA LEU A 76 17.80 -18.82 7.77
C LEU A 76 18.47 -19.90 8.62
N LYS A 77 17.87 -21.09 8.78
CA LYS A 77 18.52 -22.21 9.47
C LYS A 77 19.87 -22.53 8.84
N LYS A 78 19.90 -22.69 7.52
CA LYS A 78 21.13 -22.96 6.76
C LYS A 78 22.10 -21.78 6.84
N SER A 79 21.60 -20.55 6.73
CA SER A 79 22.42 -19.34 6.81
C SER A 79 23.12 -19.18 8.17
N VAL A 80 22.46 -19.58 9.25
CA VAL A 80 23.10 -19.61 10.60
C VAL A 80 24.17 -20.71 10.67
N GLN A 81 23.89 -21.91 10.15
CA GLN A 81 24.87 -23.00 10.13
C GLN A 81 26.12 -22.66 9.32
N GLU A 82 25.97 -21.90 8.26
CA GLU A 82 27.05 -21.43 7.39
C GLU A 82 27.72 -20.14 7.89
N GLY A 83 27.28 -19.57 9.00
CA GLY A 83 27.83 -18.34 9.56
C GLY A 83 27.49 -17.06 8.79
N LYS A 84 26.54 -17.11 7.84
CA LYS A 84 26.06 -15.95 7.08
C LYS A 84 25.16 -15.02 7.90
N VAL A 85 24.49 -15.58 8.91
CA VAL A 85 23.63 -14.88 9.85
C VAL A 85 23.98 -15.33 11.27
N SER A 86 24.14 -14.39 12.20
CA SER A 86 24.41 -14.74 13.60
C SER A 86 23.12 -15.13 14.34
N MET A 87 23.24 -16.01 15.34
CA MET A 87 22.14 -16.28 16.26
C MET A 87 21.64 -15.04 16.98
N GLU A 88 22.53 -14.09 17.25
CA GLU A 88 22.18 -12.82 17.89
C GLU A 88 21.26 -11.98 16.97
N THR A 89 21.58 -11.89 15.67
CA THR A 89 20.73 -11.21 14.69
C THR A 89 19.35 -11.83 14.62
N LEU A 90 19.27 -13.17 14.51
CA LEU A 90 18.00 -13.90 14.49
C LEU A 90 17.19 -13.69 15.78
N ASN A 91 17.82 -13.82 16.93
CA ASN A 91 17.17 -13.60 18.24
C ASN A 91 16.67 -12.16 18.39
N THR A 92 17.41 -11.18 17.88
CA THR A 92 17.02 -9.77 17.92
C THR A 92 15.78 -9.52 17.08
N ALA A 93 15.72 -10.05 15.87
CA ALA A 93 14.53 -9.95 15.00
C ALA A 93 13.30 -10.60 15.66
N CYS A 94 13.47 -11.82 16.17
CA CYS A 94 12.42 -12.54 16.87
C CYS A 94 11.92 -11.78 18.11
N ARG A 95 12.84 -11.25 18.93
CA ARG A 95 12.50 -10.47 20.14
C ARG A 95 11.65 -9.27 19.82
N ARG A 96 11.96 -8.50 18.78
CA ARG A 96 11.19 -7.32 18.39
C ARG A 96 9.74 -7.65 18.04
N ILE A 97 9.52 -8.77 17.35
CA ILE A 97 8.16 -9.25 17.03
C ILE A 97 7.44 -9.71 18.30
N LEU A 98 8.12 -10.44 19.19
CA LEU A 98 7.54 -10.89 20.46
C LEU A 98 7.21 -9.72 21.38
N GLU A 99 8.06 -8.69 21.43
CA GLU A 99 7.79 -7.46 22.19
C GLU A 99 6.55 -6.72 21.68
N ALA A 100 6.36 -6.66 20.37
CA ALA A 100 5.15 -6.06 19.80
C ALA A 100 3.89 -6.85 20.21
N LYS A 101 3.94 -8.18 20.13
CA LYS A 101 2.85 -9.05 20.59
C LYS A 101 2.56 -8.87 22.08
N TYR A 102 3.62 -8.76 22.89
CA TYR A 102 3.51 -8.54 24.35
C TYR A 102 2.84 -7.19 24.66
N LYS A 103 3.33 -6.11 24.06
CA LYS A 103 2.77 -4.74 24.22
C LYS A 103 1.29 -4.66 23.79
N LEU A 104 0.89 -5.47 22.82
CA LEU A 104 -0.50 -5.59 22.39
C LEU A 104 -1.35 -6.45 23.32
N GLY A 105 -0.75 -7.16 24.31
CA GLY A 105 -1.45 -8.07 25.24
C GLY A 105 -1.94 -9.36 24.57
N LEU A 106 -1.29 -9.79 23.48
CA LEU A 106 -1.73 -10.96 22.71
C LEU A 106 -1.37 -12.29 23.39
N PHE A 107 -0.42 -12.28 24.34
CA PHE A 107 -0.10 -13.45 25.16
C PHE A 107 -1.17 -13.72 26.22
N ASP A 108 -1.80 -12.66 26.72
CA ASP A 108 -2.90 -12.78 27.70
C ASP A 108 -4.22 -13.12 27.00
N ASN A 109 -4.49 -12.47 25.87
CA ASN A 109 -5.68 -12.71 25.07
C ASN A 109 -5.41 -12.50 23.57
N PRO A 110 -5.13 -13.58 22.80
CA PRO A 110 -4.84 -13.48 21.37
C PRO A 110 -6.01 -12.95 20.54
N TYR A 111 -7.24 -13.03 21.05
CA TYR A 111 -8.47 -12.57 20.40
C TYR A 111 -8.93 -11.18 20.86
N LYS A 112 -8.14 -10.48 21.67
CA LYS A 112 -8.48 -9.17 22.23
C LYS A 112 -9.01 -8.17 21.22
N TYR A 113 -8.50 -8.21 19.99
CA TYR A 113 -8.88 -7.29 18.91
C TYR A 113 -9.87 -7.89 17.91
N CYS A 114 -10.34 -9.13 18.13
CA CYS A 114 -11.31 -9.80 17.27
C CYS A 114 -12.73 -9.43 17.69
N ASP A 115 -13.35 -8.56 16.93
CA ASP A 115 -14.77 -8.19 17.11
C ASP A 115 -15.51 -8.40 15.78
N PRO A 116 -16.31 -9.47 15.62
CA PRO A 116 -17.01 -9.76 14.37
C PRO A 116 -18.06 -8.71 14.00
N LYS A 117 -18.47 -7.85 14.94
CA LYS A 117 -19.41 -6.75 14.68
C LYS A 117 -18.73 -5.48 14.19
N ARG A 118 -17.41 -5.37 14.38
CA ARG A 118 -16.64 -4.19 14.00
C ARG A 118 -16.73 -3.85 12.51
N PRO A 119 -16.64 -4.80 11.57
CA PRO A 119 -16.73 -4.46 10.14
C PRO A 119 -18.01 -3.72 9.76
N ALA A 120 -19.17 -4.13 10.31
CA ALA A 120 -20.44 -3.48 10.03
C ALA A 120 -20.52 -2.06 10.63
N ARG A 121 -19.84 -1.81 11.76
CA ARG A 121 -19.84 -0.52 12.44
C ARG A 121 -18.81 0.45 11.86
N ASP A 122 -17.62 -0.05 11.55
CA ASP A 122 -16.43 0.80 11.34
C ASP A 122 -15.97 0.84 9.87
N ILE A 123 -16.41 -0.10 9.01
CA ILE A 123 -15.97 -0.15 7.61
C ILE A 123 -17.00 0.51 6.69
N PHE A 124 -16.53 1.32 5.74
CA PHE A 124 -17.35 1.95 4.71
C PHE A 124 -18.47 2.85 5.25
N THR A 125 -18.24 3.50 6.37
CA THR A 125 -19.20 4.46 6.97
C THR A 125 -19.37 5.68 6.06
N LYS A 126 -20.46 6.44 6.28
CA LYS A 126 -20.66 7.72 5.56
C LYS A 126 -19.46 8.65 5.77
N ALA A 127 -18.96 8.77 6.99
CA ALA A 127 -17.81 9.61 7.30
C ALA A 127 -16.55 9.21 6.52
N HIS A 128 -16.28 7.91 6.37
CA HIS A 128 -15.15 7.43 5.57
C HIS A 128 -15.31 7.75 4.08
N ARG A 129 -16.51 7.61 3.53
CA ARG A 129 -16.79 7.95 2.13
C ARG A 129 -16.67 9.45 1.86
N ASP A 130 -17.18 10.28 2.76
CA ASP A 130 -17.08 11.74 2.67
C ASP A 130 -15.60 12.19 2.74
N ALA A 131 -14.81 11.58 3.63
CA ALA A 131 -13.38 11.83 3.73
C ALA A 131 -12.63 11.40 2.46
N ALA A 132 -12.90 10.21 1.94
CA ALA A 132 -12.30 9.70 0.72
C ALA A 132 -12.61 10.62 -0.49
N ARG A 133 -13.87 11.07 -0.61
CA ARG A 133 -14.28 12.02 -1.66
C ARG A 133 -13.53 13.35 -1.56
N ARG A 134 -13.40 13.90 -0.36
CA ARG A 134 -12.68 15.15 -0.13
C ARG A 134 -11.20 15.02 -0.49
N ILE A 135 -10.54 13.95 -0.01
CA ILE A 135 -9.12 13.69 -0.30
C ILE A 135 -8.90 13.49 -1.80
N ALA A 136 -9.78 12.75 -2.47
CA ALA A 136 -9.73 12.60 -3.93
C ALA A 136 -9.83 13.94 -4.65
N ALA A 137 -10.78 14.80 -4.25
CA ALA A 137 -10.93 16.13 -4.85
C ALA A 137 -9.69 17.02 -4.63
N GLU A 138 -9.08 16.94 -3.44
CA GLU A 138 -7.85 17.69 -3.11
C GLU A 138 -6.61 17.15 -3.87
N SER A 139 -6.64 15.92 -4.35
CA SER A 139 -5.53 15.31 -5.10
C SER A 139 -5.56 15.60 -6.62
N PHE A 140 -6.64 16.16 -7.15
CA PHE A 140 -6.73 16.49 -8.57
C PHE A 140 -5.84 17.65 -8.95
N VAL A 141 -5.08 17.50 -10.03
CA VAL A 141 -4.28 18.55 -10.63
C VAL A 141 -4.88 18.91 -11.99
N LEU A 142 -5.44 20.11 -12.10
CA LEU A 142 -6.02 20.62 -13.36
C LEU A 142 -4.89 21.12 -14.26
N LEU A 143 -4.46 20.27 -15.20
CA LEU A 143 -3.35 20.59 -16.11
C LEU A 143 -3.76 21.54 -17.23
N LYS A 144 -5.01 21.48 -17.68
CA LYS A 144 -5.53 22.28 -18.79
C LYS A 144 -7.05 22.43 -18.67
N ASN A 145 -7.56 23.62 -18.87
CA ASN A 145 -9.00 23.92 -18.92
C ASN A 145 -9.28 25.14 -19.81
N ASP A 146 -8.80 25.07 -21.05
CA ASP A 146 -9.03 26.12 -22.06
C ASP A 146 -10.45 26.02 -22.64
N SER A 147 -10.88 27.06 -23.31
CA SER A 147 -12.13 27.01 -24.05
C SER A 147 -12.09 25.97 -25.15
N PRO A 148 -13.14 25.15 -25.33
CA PRO A 148 -13.17 24.06 -26.32
C PRO A 148 -13.03 24.54 -27.76
N ASP A 149 -13.43 25.77 -28.08
CA ASP A 149 -13.35 26.39 -29.41
C ASP A 149 -11.98 27.07 -29.68
N GLY A 150 -11.03 26.93 -28.75
CA GLY A 150 -9.71 27.54 -28.85
C GLY A 150 -9.71 29.06 -28.70
N ASN A 151 -10.81 29.67 -28.32
CA ASN A 151 -10.89 31.12 -28.08
C ASN A 151 -10.25 31.46 -26.72
N PRO A 152 -9.17 32.24 -26.68
CA PRO A 152 -8.49 32.59 -25.43
C PRO A 152 -9.38 33.44 -24.48
N ASN A 153 -10.43 34.05 -25.00
CA ASN A 153 -11.43 34.78 -24.20
C ASN A 153 -12.72 33.98 -23.99
N GLY A 154 -12.77 32.72 -24.42
CA GLY A 154 -13.90 31.83 -24.25
C GLY A 154 -14.01 31.28 -22.83
N ASN A 155 -15.16 30.69 -22.50
CA ASN A 155 -15.37 30.09 -21.20
C ASN A 155 -14.71 28.68 -21.14
N PRO A 156 -13.99 28.36 -20.08
CA PRO A 156 -13.48 27.03 -19.86
C PRO A 156 -14.62 26.01 -19.70
N LEU A 157 -14.35 24.74 -20.04
CA LEU A 157 -15.34 23.67 -19.95
C LEU A 157 -15.62 23.27 -18.48
N LEU A 158 -14.61 23.30 -17.63
CA LEU A 158 -14.74 22.93 -16.22
C LEU A 158 -14.84 24.19 -15.32
N PRO A 159 -15.70 24.18 -14.30
CA PRO A 159 -16.68 23.15 -14.00
C PRO A 159 -17.77 23.06 -15.05
N PHE A 160 -18.06 21.85 -15.57
CA PHE A 160 -19.08 21.69 -16.59
C PHE A 160 -20.49 21.89 -16.03
N ASN A 161 -21.39 22.37 -16.90
CA ASN A 161 -22.80 22.53 -16.53
C ASN A 161 -23.49 21.14 -16.51
N PRO A 162 -24.00 20.67 -15.37
CA PRO A 162 -24.62 19.36 -15.23
C PRO A 162 -26.07 19.33 -15.80
N LYS A 163 -26.29 19.89 -16.99
CA LYS A 163 -27.59 19.96 -17.68
C LYS A 163 -27.45 19.52 -19.14
N GLY A 164 -28.55 19.13 -19.75
CA GLY A 164 -28.61 18.77 -21.18
C GLY A 164 -28.14 17.34 -21.44
N ASN A 165 -27.47 17.12 -22.57
CA ASN A 165 -26.96 15.81 -22.95
C ASN A 165 -25.46 15.73 -22.68
N ILE A 166 -25.03 14.67 -22.00
CA ILE A 166 -23.63 14.38 -21.70
C ILE A 166 -23.27 13.02 -22.29
N ALA A 167 -22.40 13.01 -23.29
CA ALA A 167 -21.89 11.76 -23.87
C ALA A 167 -20.66 11.31 -23.07
N VAL A 168 -20.70 10.09 -22.54
CA VAL A 168 -19.56 9.45 -21.86
C VAL A 168 -19.05 8.35 -22.78
N ILE A 169 -17.87 8.55 -23.38
CA ILE A 169 -17.34 7.71 -24.45
C ILE A 169 -16.07 7.01 -23.96
N GLY A 170 -16.00 5.71 -24.16
CA GLY A 170 -14.82 4.90 -23.88
C GLY A 170 -15.15 3.56 -23.20
N PRO A 171 -14.27 2.56 -23.34
CA PRO A 171 -14.52 1.20 -22.84
C PRO A 171 -14.64 1.13 -21.31
N LEU A 172 -14.05 2.08 -20.58
CA LEU A 172 -14.07 2.12 -19.11
C LEU A 172 -15.22 2.97 -18.54
N ALA A 173 -15.98 3.66 -19.40
CA ALA A 173 -17.01 4.61 -18.96
C ALA A 173 -18.05 3.99 -18.01
N ASN A 174 -18.44 2.74 -18.24
CA ASN A 174 -19.40 2.01 -17.40
C ASN A 174 -18.79 0.78 -16.71
N SER A 175 -17.50 0.81 -16.39
CA SER A 175 -16.82 -0.29 -15.72
C SER A 175 -16.74 -0.05 -14.21
N ARG A 176 -17.29 -0.98 -13.42
CA ARG A 176 -17.12 -1.02 -11.98
C ARG A 176 -15.82 -1.71 -11.56
N SER A 177 -15.40 -2.73 -12.33
CA SER A 177 -14.22 -3.55 -12.01
C SER A 177 -12.90 -2.79 -12.12
N ASN A 178 -12.87 -1.70 -12.88
CA ASN A 178 -11.68 -0.85 -13.02
C ASN A 178 -11.64 0.34 -12.06
N MET A 179 -12.68 0.53 -11.22
CA MET A 179 -12.71 1.63 -10.24
C MET A 179 -11.81 1.37 -9.02
N PRO A 180 -11.70 0.14 -8.47
CA PRO A 180 -10.72 -0.17 -7.46
C PRO A 180 -9.30 -0.10 -8.01
N GLY A 181 -8.34 0.37 -7.18
CA GLY A 181 -6.93 0.38 -7.55
C GLY A 181 -6.31 -1.03 -7.53
N THR A 182 -5.04 -1.10 -7.88
CA THR A 182 -4.26 -2.35 -8.03
C THR A 182 -4.26 -3.23 -6.77
N TRP A 183 -4.24 -2.64 -5.59
CA TRP A 183 -4.14 -3.35 -4.31
C TRP A 183 -5.50 -3.58 -3.63
N SER A 184 -6.58 -3.60 -4.39
CA SER A 184 -7.94 -3.81 -3.88
C SER A 184 -8.30 -5.28 -3.76
N VAL A 185 -7.64 -6.01 -2.89
CA VAL A 185 -7.74 -7.49 -2.75
C VAL A 185 -9.16 -7.95 -2.40
N ALA A 186 -9.92 -7.15 -1.65
CA ALA A 186 -11.26 -7.51 -1.18
C ALA A 186 -12.30 -6.46 -1.61
N ALA A 187 -12.16 -5.90 -2.81
CA ALA A 187 -13.10 -4.92 -3.32
C ALA A 187 -14.50 -5.54 -3.53
N VAL A 188 -15.51 -4.85 -3.03
CA VAL A 188 -16.91 -5.16 -3.28
C VAL A 188 -17.38 -4.28 -4.43
N LEU A 189 -17.42 -4.83 -5.65
CA LEU A 189 -17.68 -4.07 -6.88
C LEU A 189 -19.04 -3.35 -6.87
N ASP A 190 -20.04 -3.88 -6.18
CA ASP A 190 -21.34 -3.21 -6.02
C ASP A 190 -21.25 -1.89 -5.24
N ARG A 191 -20.16 -1.67 -4.52
CA ARG A 191 -19.88 -0.42 -3.79
C ARG A 191 -18.98 0.54 -4.58
N CYS A 192 -18.62 0.18 -5.80
CA CYS A 192 -17.75 0.95 -6.69
C CYS A 192 -18.58 1.44 -7.89
N PRO A 193 -19.26 2.59 -7.81
CA PRO A 193 -20.06 3.09 -8.93
C PRO A 193 -19.14 3.38 -10.13
N SER A 194 -19.63 3.07 -11.33
CA SER A 194 -18.96 3.46 -12.56
C SER A 194 -18.99 4.98 -12.76
N LEU A 195 -18.20 5.51 -13.70
CA LEU A 195 -18.24 6.93 -14.04
C LEU A 195 -19.65 7.36 -14.48
N VAL A 196 -20.31 6.53 -15.32
CA VAL A 196 -21.69 6.79 -15.77
C VAL A 196 -22.68 6.86 -14.60
N GLU A 197 -22.57 5.92 -13.65
CA GLU A 197 -23.43 5.91 -12.47
C GLU A 197 -23.18 7.13 -11.58
N GLY A 198 -21.92 7.49 -11.35
CA GLY A 198 -21.56 8.69 -10.58
C GLY A 198 -22.06 9.98 -11.24
N LEU A 199 -22.00 10.09 -12.57
CA LEU A 199 -22.56 11.23 -13.29
C LEU A 199 -24.07 11.30 -13.18
N LYS A 200 -24.78 10.17 -13.32
CA LYS A 200 -26.24 10.13 -13.13
C LYS A 200 -26.65 10.55 -11.75
N GLU A 201 -25.95 10.10 -10.72
CA GLU A 201 -26.19 10.51 -9.34
C GLU A 201 -25.93 12.01 -9.15
N MET A 202 -24.80 12.51 -9.64
CA MET A 202 -24.41 13.91 -9.50
C MET A 202 -25.38 14.87 -10.22
N THR A 203 -25.86 14.50 -11.38
CA THR A 203 -26.79 15.34 -12.17
C THR A 203 -28.22 15.28 -11.63
N ALA A 204 -28.57 14.28 -10.82
CA ALA A 204 -29.89 14.09 -10.24
C ALA A 204 -31.04 14.23 -11.26
N GLY A 205 -30.86 13.70 -12.47
CA GLY A 205 -31.84 13.75 -13.57
C GLY A 205 -31.91 15.07 -14.34
N LYS A 206 -31.03 16.02 -14.04
CA LYS A 206 -30.93 17.31 -14.79
C LYS A 206 -30.22 17.18 -16.14
N ALA A 207 -29.49 16.10 -16.32
CA ALA A 207 -28.84 15.76 -17.58
C ALA A 207 -29.23 14.36 -18.05
N ASN A 208 -29.21 14.17 -19.37
CA ASN A 208 -29.28 12.85 -20.00
C ASN A 208 -27.84 12.35 -20.22
N ILE A 209 -27.50 11.21 -19.62
CA ILE A 209 -26.16 10.61 -19.66
C ILE A 209 -26.18 9.40 -20.59
#